data_868e5ca5c1f1ca9153aa8c5e29b665a0
#
_entry.id   868e5ca5c1f1ca9153aa8c5e29b665a0
#
_cell.length_a   1.000
_cell.length_b   1.000
_cell.length_c   1.000
_cell.angle_alpha   90.00
_cell.angle_beta   90.00
_cell.angle_gamma   90.00
#
_symmetry.space_group_name_H-M   'P 1'
#
loop_
_entity.id
_entity.type
_entity.pdbx_description
1 polymer ?
#
loop_
_entity_poly.entity_id
_entity_poly.type
_entity_poly.pdbx_seq_one_letter_code
_entity_poly.pdbx_strand_id
1 'polypeptide(L)'
;MTPIPSRPTFWNVPVSGQVLIYVLGILSVLLCAWGIVKAVKFIRSGAAAQLKKDVPERMRRLWTEGFVQKRIVRTPVGKAHFALFWGFIFLFFGTSLATIDWDITRLLFGFRILQGDFYLFYKLILDFAGLATLAGLGVAAWSRWIKKSVSLEASPRFAMLIGSLALIIITGFFLEALRLAAQKPAWAGWSFVGNFIATTLFSGVSAEKLETAH
;
A
#
# COMPACT_ATOMS: atom_id res chain seq x y z
N MET A 1 7.16 -18.72 -27.53
CA MET A 1 7.79 -18.31 -26.25
C MET A 1 6.72 -17.62 -25.43
N THR A 2 6.41 -18.10 -24.23
CA THR A 2 5.52 -17.42 -23.30
C THR A 2 6.15 -16.09 -22.89
N PRO A 3 5.43 -14.95 -22.94
CA PRO A 3 6.00 -13.66 -22.56
C PRO A 3 6.44 -13.69 -21.09
N ILE A 4 7.64 -13.17 -20.83
CA ILE A 4 8.17 -13.09 -19.46
C ILE A 4 7.24 -12.21 -18.62
N PRO A 5 6.71 -12.71 -17.48
CA PRO A 5 5.88 -11.92 -16.59
C PRO A 5 6.62 -10.63 -16.19
N SER A 6 5.99 -9.49 -16.40
CA SER A 6 6.57 -8.20 -16.04
C SER A 6 5.47 -7.21 -15.65
N ARG A 7 5.83 -6.21 -14.85
CA ARG A 7 4.89 -5.16 -14.45
C ARG A 7 4.63 -4.22 -15.63
N PRO A 8 3.41 -4.14 -16.18
CA PRO A 8 3.07 -3.09 -17.11
C PRO A 8 2.92 -1.77 -16.33
N THR A 9 3.77 -0.79 -16.65
CA THR A 9 3.71 0.54 -16.04
C THR A 9 3.06 1.49 -17.03
N PHE A 10 2.17 2.36 -16.54
CA PHE A 10 1.39 3.31 -17.34
C PHE A 10 0.58 2.67 -18.48
N TRP A 11 0.15 1.40 -18.30
CA TRP A 11 -0.73 0.78 -19.27
C TRP A 11 -2.01 1.61 -19.43
N ASN A 12 -2.30 1.98 -20.67
CA ASN A 12 -3.46 2.79 -21.06
C ASN A 12 -3.59 4.16 -20.33
N VAL A 13 -2.49 4.70 -19.82
CA VAL A 13 -2.47 6.03 -19.19
C VAL A 13 -1.93 7.05 -20.19
N PRO A 14 -2.71 8.08 -20.59
CA PRO A 14 -2.27 9.12 -21.50
C PRO A 14 -1.09 9.91 -20.92
N VAL A 15 -0.27 10.54 -21.78
CA VAL A 15 0.91 11.30 -21.37
C VAL A 15 0.57 12.39 -20.35
N SER A 16 -0.55 13.08 -20.53
CA SER A 16 -1.06 14.08 -19.57
C SER A 16 -1.29 13.51 -18.19
N GLY A 17 -1.87 12.29 -18.11
CA GLY A 17 -2.06 11.56 -16.84
C GLY A 17 -0.74 11.18 -16.19
N GLN A 18 0.26 10.73 -16.99
CA GLN A 18 1.59 10.41 -16.46
C GLN A 18 2.27 11.65 -15.88
N VAL A 19 2.24 12.78 -16.58
CA VAL A 19 2.78 14.06 -16.08
C VAL A 19 2.09 14.47 -14.77
N LEU A 20 0.77 14.36 -14.70
CA LEU A 20 0.01 14.67 -13.49
C LEU A 20 0.43 13.80 -12.30
N ILE A 21 0.62 12.50 -12.52
CA ILE A 21 1.10 11.55 -11.48
C ILE A 21 2.46 11.99 -10.93
N TYR A 22 3.41 12.35 -11.80
CA TYR A 22 4.74 12.81 -11.37
C TYR A 22 4.67 14.15 -10.62
N VAL A 23 3.90 15.12 -11.11
CA VAL A 23 3.73 16.43 -10.45
C VAL A 23 3.13 16.24 -9.04
N LEU A 24 2.04 15.50 -8.94
CA LEU A 24 1.39 15.23 -7.65
C LEU A 24 2.28 14.39 -6.72
N GLY A 25 3.03 13.45 -7.26
CA GLY A 25 4.01 12.63 -6.53
C GLY A 25 5.11 13.49 -5.91
N ILE A 26 5.74 14.35 -6.70
CA ILE A 26 6.78 15.28 -6.22
C ILE A 26 6.22 16.21 -5.15
N LEU A 27 5.04 16.80 -5.38
CA LEU A 27 4.39 17.66 -4.40
C LEU A 27 4.13 16.92 -3.08
N SER A 28 3.65 15.69 -3.14
CA SER A 28 3.38 14.85 -1.97
C SER A 28 4.67 14.55 -1.19
N VAL A 29 5.77 14.24 -1.88
CA VAL A 29 7.08 14.01 -1.25
C VAL A 29 7.61 15.27 -0.57
N LEU A 30 7.48 16.44 -1.22
CA LEU A 30 7.90 17.72 -0.64
C LEU A 30 7.09 18.08 0.61
N LEU A 31 5.77 17.88 0.58
CA LEU A 31 4.90 18.10 1.74
C LEU A 31 5.23 17.14 2.89
N CYS A 32 5.50 15.88 2.58
CA CYS A 32 5.94 14.89 3.57
C CYS A 32 7.28 15.28 4.20
N ALA A 33 8.27 15.64 3.40
CA ALA A 33 9.58 16.10 3.86
C ALA A 33 9.46 17.34 4.76
N TRP A 34 8.64 18.32 4.37
CA TRP A 34 8.36 19.50 5.19
C TRP A 34 7.74 19.13 6.54
N GLY A 35 6.76 18.20 6.55
CA GLY A 35 6.14 17.69 7.78
C GLY A 35 7.16 17.01 8.70
N ILE A 36 8.04 16.17 8.14
CA ILE A 36 9.12 15.52 8.89
C ILE A 36 10.08 16.55 9.50
N VAL A 37 10.53 17.53 8.72
CA VAL A 37 11.41 18.60 9.20
C VAL A 37 10.76 19.37 10.35
N LYS A 38 9.48 19.70 10.24
CA LYS A 38 8.71 20.36 11.29
C LYS A 38 8.63 19.50 12.56
N ALA A 39 8.35 18.21 12.42
CA ALA A 39 8.31 17.27 13.55
C ALA A 39 9.67 17.13 14.22
N VAL A 40 10.75 17.00 13.47
CA VAL A 40 12.12 16.92 13.99
C VAL A 40 12.51 18.23 14.74
N LYS A 41 12.18 19.39 14.18
CA LYS A 41 12.42 20.68 14.86
C LYS A 41 11.66 20.75 16.19
N PHE A 42 10.39 20.33 16.22
CA PHE A 42 9.59 20.28 17.44
C PHE A 42 10.19 19.33 18.49
N ILE A 43 10.62 18.13 18.11
CA ILE A 43 11.27 17.18 19.02
C ILE A 43 12.58 17.74 19.58
N ARG A 44 13.37 18.43 18.75
CA ARG A 44 14.64 19.02 19.15
C ARG A 44 14.50 20.27 20.04
N SER A 45 13.35 20.94 20.02
CA SER A 45 13.09 22.10 20.91
C SER A 45 12.72 21.69 22.33
N GLY A 46 12.49 20.41 22.61
CA GLY A 46 12.22 19.88 23.92
C GLY A 46 13.49 19.90 24.81
N ALA A 47 13.29 20.01 26.15
CA ALA A 47 14.39 19.91 27.12
C ALA A 47 15.08 18.53 26.99
N ALA A 48 16.43 18.54 27.11
CA ALA A 48 17.20 17.30 27.05
C ALA A 48 16.83 16.40 28.25
N ALA A 49 16.09 15.36 28.03
CA ALA A 49 15.82 14.34 29.04
C ALA A 49 17.13 13.57 29.34
N GLN A 50 17.44 13.37 30.60
CA GLN A 50 18.53 12.49 31.04
C GLN A 50 18.09 11.03 30.75
N LEU A 51 18.30 10.57 29.54
CA LEU A 51 17.98 9.21 29.12
C LEU A 51 19.11 8.29 29.60
N LYS A 52 18.75 7.23 30.33
CA LYS A 52 19.71 6.14 30.62
C LYS A 52 20.34 5.65 29.30
N LYS A 53 21.69 5.54 29.29
CA LYS A 53 22.50 5.16 28.12
C LYS A 53 22.37 3.64 27.74
N ASP A 54 21.23 3.01 27.98
CA ASP A 54 21.04 1.59 27.70
C ASP A 54 20.48 1.40 26.28
N VAL A 55 21.35 1.59 25.29
CA VAL A 55 21.02 1.49 23.87
C VAL A 55 20.54 0.07 23.50
N PRO A 56 21.16 -1.04 23.95
CA PRO A 56 20.71 -2.39 23.62
C PRO A 56 19.28 -2.66 24.08
N GLU A 57 18.94 -2.30 25.32
CA GLU A 57 17.58 -2.52 25.84
C GLU A 57 16.54 -1.66 25.10
N ARG A 58 16.90 -0.43 24.74
CA ARG A 58 16.03 0.45 23.93
C ARG A 58 15.79 -0.12 22.52
N MET A 59 16.83 -0.68 21.90
CA MET A 59 16.73 -1.33 20.59
C MET A 59 15.88 -2.59 20.68
N ARG A 60 16.07 -3.40 21.73
CA ARG A 60 15.24 -4.58 21.99
C ARG A 60 13.76 -4.22 22.18
N ARG A 61 13.47 -3.15 22.93
CA ARG A 61 12.10 -2.65 23.12
C ARG A 61 11.52 -2.09 21.81
N LEU A 62 12.28 -1.34 21.04
CA LEU A 62 11.86 -0.87 19.71
C LEU A 62 11.47 -2.06 18.83
N TRP A 63 12.28 -3.12 18.82
CA TRP A 63 11.96 -4.32 18.04
C TRP A 63 10.72 -5.03 18.56
N THR A 64 10.63 -5.31 19.85
CA THR A 64 9.53 -6.11 20.43
C THR A 64 8.21 -5.35 20.53
N GLU A 65 8.24 -4.06 20.84
CA GLU A 65 7.04 -3.24 21.07
C GLU A 65 6.66 -2.42 19.83
N GLY A 66 7.64 -1.98 19.02
CA GLY A 66 7.41 -1.21 17.81
C GLY A 66 7.10 -2.12 16.60
N PHE A 67 8.02 -3.01 16.22
CA PHE A 67 7.85 -3.84 15.04
C PHE A 67 7.01 -5.08 15.29
N VAL A 68 7.33 -5.89 16.29
CA VAL A 68 6.57 -7.11 16.63
C VAL A 68 5.23 -6.78 17.28
N GLN A 69 5.09 -5.59 17.86
CA GLN A 69 3.86 -5.08 18.50
C GLN A 69 3.26 -6.06 19.52
N LYS A 70 4.12 -6.75 20.28
CA LYS A 70 3.75 -7.85 21.18
C LYS A 70 2.62 -7.52 22.17
N ARG A 71 2.52 -6.29 22.62
CA ARG A 71 1.44 -5.83 23.50
C ARG A 71 0.15 -5.56 22.75
N ILE A 72 0.26 -4.99 21.54
CA ILE A 72 -0.89 -4.56 20.73
C ILE A 72 -1.70 -5.76 20.26
N VAL A 73 -1.05 -6.82 19.78
CA VAL A 73 -1.72 -8.01 19.23
C VAL A 73 -2.50 -8.86 20.23
N ARG A 74 -2.51 -8.50 21.52
CA ARG A 74 -3.26 -9.21 22.55
C ARG A 74 -4.77 -9.01 22.46
N THR A 75 -5.22 -7.95 21.82
CA THR A 75 -6.64 -7.63 21.67
C THR A 75 -7.09 -7.78 20.21
N PRO A 76 -8.38 -8.03 19.92
CA PRO A 76 -8.90 -8.09 18.56
C PRO A 76 -8.64 -6.80 17.76
N VAL A 77 -8.85 -5.64 18.38
CA VAL A 77 -8.55 -4.34 17.77
C VAL A 77 -7.05 -4.16 17.52
N GLY A 78 -6.22 -4.65 18.43
CA GLY A 78 -4.76 -4.64 18.26
C GLY A 78 -4.29 -5.55 17.14
N LYS A 79 -4.91 -6.71 16.94
CA LYS A 79 -4.63 -7.60 15.78
C LYS A 79 -4.99 -6.90 14.47
N ALA A 80 -6.12 -6.18 14.43
CA ALA A 80 -6.51 -5.38 13.28
C ALA A 80 -5.52 -4.24 13.00
N HIS A 81 -5.05 -3.56 14.06
CA HIS A 81 -4.00 -2.55 13.94
C HIS A 81 -2.69 -3.13 13.39
N PHE A 82 -2.30 -4.31 13.87
CA PHE A 82 -1.12 -5.02 13.38
C PHE A 82 -1.24 -5.35 11.88
N ALA A 83 -2.38 -5.88 11.45
CA ALA A 83 -2.64 -6.18 10.05
C ALA A 83 -2.59 -4.92 9.17
N LEU A 84 -3.19 -3.82 9.65
CA LEU A 84 -3.17 -2.53 8.97
C LEU A 84 -1.75 -1.96 8.88
N PHE A 85 -0.98 -2.01 9.97
CA PHE A 85 0.38 -1.49 10.03
C PHE A 85 1.32 -2.25 9.08
N TRP A 86 1.36 -3.58 9.17
CA TRP A 86 2.22 -4.38 8.31
C TRP A 86 1.74 -4.41 6.87
N GLY A 87 0.44 -4.47 6.64
CA GLY A 87 -0.13 -4.36 5.31
C GLY A 87 0.26 -3.05 4.63
N PHE A 88 0.15 -1.92 5.34
CA PHE A 88 0.59 -0.62 4.84
C PHE A 88 2.10 -0.58 4.54
N ILE A 89 2.92 -1.13 5.44
CA ILE A 89 4.38 -1.21 5.22
C ILE A 89 4.71 -1.99 3.96
N PHE A 90 4.10 -3.16 3.75
CA PHE A 90 4.34 -3.95 2.54
C PHE A 90 3.86 -3.24 1.28
N LEU A 91 2.70 -2.56 1.31
CA LEU A 91 2.22 -1.75 0.19
C LEU A 91 3.16 -0.58 -0.10
N PHE A 92 3.67 0.10 0.93
CA PHE A 92 4.62 1.20 0.79
C PHE A 92 5.93 0.72 0.15
N PHE A 93 6.53 -0.36 0.66
CA PHE A 93 7.73 -0.93 0.06
C PHE A 93 7.47 -1.46 -1.35
N GLY A 94 6.30 -2.04 -1.59
CA GLY A 94 5.90 -2.48 -2.91
C GLY A 94 5.84 -1.34 -3.91
N THR A 95 5.19 -0.24 -3.55
CA THR A 95 5.15 0.97 -4.40
C THR A 95 6.53 1.57 -4.60
N SER A 96 7.34 1.66 -3.55
CA SER A 96 8.72 2.15 -3.63
C SER A 96 9.57 1.29 -4.58
N LEU A 97 9.48 -0.04 -4.46
CA LEU A 97 10.18 -0.96 -5.35
C LEU A 97 9.73 -0.81 -6.81
N ALA A 98 8.44 -0.59 -7.02
CA ALA A 98 7.91 -0.34 -8.35
C ALA A 98 8.42 0.97 -8.98
N THR A 99 8.55 2.03 -8.16
CA THR A 99 9.16 3.30 -8.58
C THR A 99 10.65 3.11 -8.88
N ILE A 100 11.38 2.40 -8.04
CA ILE A 100 12.80 2.08 -8.28
C ILE A 100 12.94 1.29 -9.58
N ASP A 101 12.12 0.26 -9.79
CA ASP A 101 12.16 -0.58 -11.01
C ASP A 101 11.94 0.23 -12.29
N TRP A 102 11.00 1.17 -12.27
CA TRP A 102 10.63 1.92 -13.47
C TRP A 102 11.49 3.16 -13.68
N ASP A 103 11.64 3.99 -12.65
CA ASP A 103 12.22 5.33 -12.77
C ASP A 103 13.75 5.33 -12.55
N ILE A 104 14.28 4.31 -11.88
CA ILE A 104 15.72 4.24 -11.59
C ILE A 104 16.37 3.13 -12.40
N THR A 105 16.03 1.86 -12.17
CA THR A 105 16.81 0.75 -12.77
C THR A 105 16.59 0.65 -14.27
N ARG A 106 15.38 0.85 -14.76
CA ARG A 106 15.11 0.87 -16.18
C ARG A 106 15.72 2.08 -16.88
N LEU A 107 15.58 3.28 -16.27
CA LEU A 107 16.01 4.54 -16.91
C LEU A 107 17.53 4.68 -16.90
N LEU A 108 18.20 4.33 -15.77
CA LEU A 108 19.64 4.52 -15.62
C LEU A 108 20.47 3.31 -16.04
N PHE A 109 19.93 2.09 -15.85
CA PHE A 109 20.70 0.85 -16.06
C PHE A 109 20.14 -0.04 -17.17
N GLY A 110 18.97 0.27 -17.74
CA GLY A 110 18.37 -0.47 -18.84
C GLY A 110 17.82 -1.85 -18.48
N PHE A 111 17.78 -2.24 -17.20
CA PHE A 111 17.21 -3.51 -16.76
C PHE A 111 16.00 -3.32 -15.85
N ARG A 112 15.22 -4.38 -15.64
CA ARG A 112 14.04 -4.39 -14.77
C ARG A 112 14.22 -5.41 -13.65
N ILE A 113 13.88 -5.01 -12.44
CA ILE A 113 13.85 -5.88 -11.25
C ILE A 113 12.54 -6.69 -11.22
N LEU A 114 11.40 -6.02 -11.50
CA LEU A 114 10.08 -6.63 -11.44
C LEU A 114 9.75 -7.40 -12.73
N GLN A 115 10.41 -8.56 -12.89
CA GLN A 115 10.17 -9.49 -13.99
C GLN A 115 10.33 -10.94 -13.55
N GLY A 116 9.76 -11.87 -14.33
CA GLY A 116 9.82 -13.31 -14.05
C GLY A 116 9.13 -13.68 -12.72
N ASP A 117 9.68 -14.70 -12.06
CA ASP A 117 9.12 -15.25 -10.80
C ASP A 117 9.15 -14.25 -9.66
N PHE A 118 10.15 -13.36 -9.62
CA PHE A 118 10.22 -12.30 -8.61
C PHE A 118 9.00 -11.36 -8.70
N TYR A 119 8.59 -11.00 -9.91
CA TYR A 119 7.39 -10.19 -10.11
C TYR A 119 6.11 -10.92 -9.68
N LEU A 120 6.02 -12.23 -9.93
CA LEU A 120 4.87 -13.04 -9.51
C LEU A 120 4.75 -13.08 -7.99
N PHE A 121 5.85 -13.34 -7.29
CA PHE A 121 5.89 -13.34 -5.84
C PHE A 121 5.59 -11.97 -5.23
N TYR A 122 6.14 -10.90 -5.82
CA TYR A 122 5.83 -9.52 -5.47
C TYR A 122 4.33 -9.24 -5.53
N LYS A 123 3.65 -9.65 -6.61
CA LYS A 123 2.21 -9.48 -6.76
C LYS A 123 1.42 -10.20 -5.66
N LEU A 124 1.77 -11.43 -5.40
CA LEU A 124 1.12 -12.24 -4.36
C LEU A 124 1.22 -11.55 -2.98
N ILE A 125 2.41 -11.07 -2.63
CA ILE A 125 2.61 -10.35 -1.36
C ILE A 125 1.74 -9.10 -1.29
N LEU A 126 1.66 -8.32 -2.37
CA LEU A 126 0.87 -7.09 -2.37
C LEU A 126 -0.64 -7.35 -2.30
N ASP A 127 -1.13 -8.41 -2.91
CA ASP A 127 -2.53 -8.83 -2.79
C ASP A 127 -2.87 -9.16 -1.33
N PHE A 128 -2.03 -9.96 -0.66
CA PHE A 128 -2.21 -10.26 0.77
C PHE A 128 -2.10 -9.01 1.64
N ALA A 129 -1.15 -8.13 1.37
CA ALA A 129 -0.97 -6.88 2.10
C ALA A 129 -2.18 -5.94 1.94
N GLY A 130 -2.73 -5.84 0.73
CA GLY A 130 -3.94 -5.08 0.44
C GLY A 130 -5.15 -5.59 1.20
N LEU A 131 -5.38 -6.92 1.18
CA LEU A 131 -6.47 -7.55 1.94
C LEU A 131 -6.30 -7.38 3.44
N ALA A 132 -5.09 -7.57 3.97
CA ALA A 132 -4.80 -7.39 5.39
C ALA A 132 -5.07 -5.95 5.83
N THR A 133 -4.70 -4.97 5.00
CA THR A 133 -4.97 -3.55 5.24
C THR A 133 -6.47 -3.26 5.22
N LEU A 134 -7.21 -3.75 4.23
CA LEU A 134 -8.67 -3.58 4.15
C LEU A 134 -9.38 -4.22 5.35
N ALA A 135 -8.98 -5.43 5.74
CA ALA A 135 -9.53 -6.09 6.94
C ALA A 135 -9.25 -5.27 8.20
N GLY A 136 -8.03 -4.75 8.36
CA GLY A 136 -7.67 -3.86 9.46
C GLY A 136 -8.50 -2.58 9.49
N LEU A 137 -8.70 -1.94 8.34
CA LEU A 137 -9.55 -0.75 8.19
C LEU A 137 -11.02 -1.07 8.53
N GLY A 138 -11.53 -2.21 8.06
CA GLY A 138 -12.88 -2.68 8.35
C GLY A 138 -13.13 -2.87 9.84
N VAL A 139 -12.21 -3.55 10.55
CA VAL A 139 -12.30 -3.71 12.01
C VAL A 139 -12.16 -2.38 12.74
N ALA A 140 -11.30 -1.48 12.27
CA ALA A 140 -11.15 -0.14 12.84
C ALA A 140 -12.44 0.68 12.69
N ALA A 141 -13.08 0.63 11.53
CA ALA A 141 -14.37 1.27 11.27
C ALA A 141 -15.47 0.66 12.14
N TRP A 142 -15.61 -0.66 12.13
CA TRP A 142 -16.57 -1.39 12.96
C TRP A 142 -16.46 -1.03 14.44
N SER A 143 -15.25 -1.05 14.98
CA SER A 143 -15.00 -0.78 16.40
C SER A 143 -15.35 0.64 16.80
N ARG A 144 -15.22 1.63 15.90
CA ARG A 144 -15.52 3.04 16.17
C ARG A 144 -17.01 3.37 16.02
N TRP A 145 -17.63 2.95 14.93
CA TRP A 145 -18.97 3.40 14.57
C TRP A 145 -20.07 2.43 14.94
N ILE A 146 -19.80 1.13 14.95
CA ILE A 146 -20.82 0.12 15.27
C ILE A 146 -20.71 -0.31 16.71
N LYS A 147 -19.54 -0.76 17.16
CA LYS A 147 -19.34 -1.19 18.54
C LYS A 147 -19.24 -0.04 19.53
N LYS A 148 -18.99 1.18 19.06
CA LYS A 148 -18.89 2.42 19.87
C LYS A 148 -17.99 2.22 21.10
N SER A 149 -16.81 1.68 20.91
CA SER A 149 -15.87 1.41 22.00
C SER A 149 -15.49 2.74 22.68
N VAL A 150 -15.71 2.82 24.00
CA VAL A 150 -15.49 4.04 24.81
C VAL A 150 -14.06 4.61 24.68
N SER A 151 -13.10 3.77 24.35
CA SER A 151 -11.70 4.17 24.20
C SER A 151 -11.32 4.71 22.81
N LEU A 152 -12.24 4.68 21.83
CA LEU A 152 -11.95 5.06 20.45
C LEU A 152 -12.80 6.24 20.01
N GLU A 153 -12.13 7.36 19.73
CA GLU A 153 -12.79 8.56 19.22
C GLU A 153 -13.31 8.34 17.78
N ALA A 154 -14.60 8.61 17.56
CA ALA A 154 -15.24 8.55 16.26
C ALA A 154 -15.36 9.96 15.67
N SER A 155 -14.22 10.56 15.31
CA SER A 155 -14.20 11.89 14.72
C SER A 155 -14.32 11.85 13.18
N PRO A 156 -14.84 12.92 12.54
CA PRO A 156 -14.87 13.03 11.08
C PRO A 156 -13.48 12.90 10.43
N ARG A 157 -12.43 13.35 11.11
CA ARG A 157 -11.05 13.24 10.63
C ARG A 157 -10.62 11.78 10.47
N PHE A 158 -10.97 10.91 11.43
CA PHE A 158 -10.73 9.48 11.32
C PHE A 158 -11.57 8.81 10.23
N ALA A 159 -12.80 9.27 10.02
CA ALA A 159 -13.64 8.79 8.93
C ALA A 159 -13.01 9.09 7.57
N MET A 160 -12.53 10.30 7.36
CA MET A 160 -11.83 10.68 6.13
C MET A 160 -10.55 9.86 5.93
N LEU A 161 -9.75 9.65 6.98
CA LEU A 161 -8.52 8.87 6.89
C LEU A 161 -8.81 7.41 6.51
N ILE A 162 -9.71 6.75 7.24
CA ILE A 162 -10.06 5.34 6.98
C ILE A 162 -10.71 5.21 5.60
N GLY A 163 -11.62 6.12 5.25
CA GLY A 163 -12.32 6.12 3.97
C GLY A 163 -11.37 6.34 2.78
N SER A 164 -10.46 7.30 2.87
CA SER A 164 -9.49 7.56 1.81
C SER A 164 -8.52 6.39 1.61
N LEU A 165 -8.01 5.78 2.69
CA LEU A 165 -7.13 4.62 2.59
C LEU A 165 -7.86 3.41 1.99
N ALA A 166 -9.10 3.15 2.43
CA ALA A 166 -9.91 2.07 1.86
C ALA A 166 -10.18 2.30 0.37
N LEU A 167 -10.54 3.53 -0.01
CA LEU A 167 -10.80 3.90 -1.40
C LEU A 167 -9.57 3.67 -2.28
N ILE A 168 -8.38 4.08 -1.85
CA ILE A 168 -7.14 3.89 -2.59
C ILE A 168 -6.88 2.40 -2.85
N ILE A 169 -7.05 1.54 -1.86
CA ILE A 169 -6.79 0.10 -2.01
C ILE A 169 -7.85 -0.56 -2.90
N ILE A 170 -9.12 -0.22 -2.70
CA ILE A 170 -10.23 -0.77 -3.50
C ILE A 170 -10.08 -0.36 -4.96
N THR A 171 -9.81 0.92 -5.24
CA THR A 171 -9.58 1.38 -6.62
C THR A 171 -8.34 0.76 -7.22
N GLY A 172 -7.28 0.50 -6.44
CA GLY A 172 -6.10 -0.22 -6.90
C GLY A 172 -6.42 -1.65 -7.36
N PHE A 173 -7.17 -2.42 -6.57
CA PHE A 173 -7.63 -3.76 -6.95
C PHE A 173 -8.57 -3.72 -8.16
N PHE A 174 -9.43 -2.73 -8.24
CA PHE A 174 -10.36 -2.56 -9.36
C PHE A 174 -9.63 -2.27 -10.67
N LEU A 175 -8.68 -1.33 -10.67
CA LEU A 175 -7.85 -1.01 -11.84
C LEU A 175 -7.00 -2.22 -12.27
N GLU A 176 -6.47 -2.98 -11.33
CA GLU A 176 -5.76 -4.21 -11.65
C GLU A 176 -6.69 -5.25 -12.29
N ALA A 177 -7.90 -5.41 -11.77
CA ALA A 177 -8.89 -6.31 -12.32
C ALA A 177 -9.31 -5.94 -13.75
N LEU A 178 -9.52 -4.65 -14.05
CA LEU A 178 -9.78 -4.15 -15.40
C LEU A 178 -8.65 -4.54 -16.36
N ARG A 179 -7.42 -4.31 -15.96
CA ARG A 179 -6.25 -4.68 -16.76
C ARG A 179 -6.14 -6.17 -16.99
N LEU A 180 -6.33 -7.00 -15.94
CA LEU A 180 -6.28 -8.46 -16.07
C LEU A 180 -7.40 -9.00 -16.96
N ALA A 181 -8.59 -8.43 -16.90
CA ALA A 181 -9.71 -8.78 -17.75
C ALA A 181 -9.46 -8.43 -19.24
N ALA A 182 -8.80 -7.29 -19.50
CA ALA A 182 -8.44 -6.86 -20.85
C ALA A 182 -7.28 -7.68 -21.45
N GLN A 183 -6.19 -7.85 -20.71
CA GLN A 183 -4.96 -8.46 -21.21
C GLN A 183 -4.93 -9.99 -21.10
N LYS A 184 -5.66 -10.59 -20.17
CA LYS A 184 -5.74 -12.04 -19.88
C LYS A 184 -4.38 -12.75 -19.87
N PRO A 185 -3.39 -12.26 -19.11
CA PRO A 185 -2.06 -12.86 -19.09
C PRO A 185 -2.12 -14.26 -18.45
N ALA A 186 -1.28 -15.19 -18.94
CA ALA A 186 -1.23 -16.57 -18.43
C ALA A 186 -0.94 -16.67 -16.91
N TRP A 187 -0.31 -15.65 -16.34
CA TRP A 187 0.03 -15.55 -14.92
C TRP A 187 -0.98 -14.76 -14.07
N ALA A 188 -2.20 -14.46 -14.62
CA ALA A 188 -3.23 -13.71 -13.90
C ALA A 188 -3.56 -14.27 -12.50
N GLY A 189 -3.48 -15.59 -12.32
CA GLY A 189 -3.75 -16.27 -11.05
C GLY A 189 -2.84 -15.85 -9.89
N TRP A 190 -1.65 -15.30 -10.16
CA TRP A 190 -0.76 -14.78 -9.13
C TRP A 190 -1.23 -13.45 -8.53
N SER A 191 -2.17 -12.77 -9.18
CA SER A 191 -2.96 -11.66 -8.63
C SER A 191 -4.33 -12.16 -8.26
N PHE A 192 -4.43 -12.95 -7.22
CA PHE A 192 -5.66 -13.68 -6.93
C PHE A 192 -6.86 -12.76 -6.65
N VAL A 193 -6.66 -11.60 -6.00
CA VAL A 193 -7.74 -10.62 -5.75
C VAL A 193 -8.17 -9.97 -7.06
N GLY A 194 -7.22 -9.40 -7.82
CA GLY A 194 -7.51 -8.77 -9.10
C GLY A 194 -8.11 -9.76 -10.11
N ASN A 195 -7.60 -10.99 -10.16
CA ASN A 195 -8.11 -12.04 -11.04
C ASN A 195 -9.52 -12.50 -10.62
N PHE A 196 -9.81 -12.64 -9.34
CA PHE A 196 -11.15 -12.95 -8.85
C PHE A 196 -12.16 -11.88 -9.27
N ILE A 197 -11.83 -10.60 -9.08
CA ILE A 197 -12.68 -9.49 -9.51
C ILE A 197 -12.83 -9.49 -11.04
N ALA A 198 -11.74 -9.70 -11.80
CA ALA A 198 -11.73 -9.74 -13.25
C ALA A 198 -12.67 -10.82 -13.80
N THR A 199 -12.60 -12.03 -13.25
CA THR A 199 -13.40 -13.16 -13.69
C THR A 199 -14.86 -13.10 -13.25
N THR A 200 -15.14 -12.43 -12.13
CA THR A 200 -16.51 -12.33 -11.58
C THR A 200 -17.27 -11.16 -12.16
N LEU A 201 -16.68 -9.96 -12.20
CA LEU A 201 -17.38 -8.74 -12.62
C LEU A 201 -17.21 -8.42 -14.11
N PHE A 202 -16.11 -8.85 -14.73
CA PHE A 202 -15.79 -8.48 -16.12
C PHE A 202 -15.80 -9.66 -17.09
N SER A 203 -16.33 -10.83 -16.67
CA SER A 203 -16.54 -11.97 -17.57
C SER A 203 -17.56 -11.58 -18.67
N GLY A 204 -17.12 -11.61 -19.93
CA GLY A 204 -17.98 -11.28 -21.08
C GLY A 204 -17.95 -9.80 -21.52
N VAL A 205 -17.21 -8.91 -20.83
CA VAL A 205 -17.00 -7.54 -21.29
C VAL A 205 -15.89 -7.51 -22.34
N SER A 206 -16.10 -6.79 -23.46
CA SER A 206 -15.08 -6.67 -24.52
C SER A 206 -13.85 -5.91 -24.02
N ALA A 207 -12.66 -6.29 -24.51
CA ALA A 207 -11.39 -5.65 -24.14
C ALA A 207 -11.41 -4.15 -24.40
N GLU A 208 -11.97 -3.68 -25.50
CA GLU A 208 -12.11 -2.27 -25.87
C GLU A 208 -12.87 -1.45 -24.80
N LYS A 209 -13.98 -1.99 -24.28
CA LYS A 209 -14.74 -1.33 -23.20
C LYS A 209 -13.95 -1.28 -21.89
N LEU A 210 -13.19 -2.32 -21.60
CA LEU A 210 -12.34 -2.38 -20.40
C LEU A 210 -11.17 -1.40 -20.49
N GLU A 211 -10.57 -1.24 -21.66
CA GLU A 211 -9.53 -0.26 -21.90
C GLU A 211 -10.06 1.17 -21.77
N THR A 212 -11.27 1.45 -22.26
CA THR A 212 -11.91 2.77 -22.11
C THR A 212 -12.23 3.10 -20.64
N ALA A 213 -12.53 2.10 -19.81
CA ALA A 213 -12.85 2.25 -18.40
C ALA A 213 -11.63 2.36 -17.48
N HIS A 214 -10.45 1.98 -17.96
CA HIS A 214 -9.18 2.04 -17.20
C HIS A 214 -8.58 3.44 -17.25
#